data_473d33a6b565ad35cfc76851664ca594
#
_entry.id   473d33a6b565ad35cfc76851664ca594
#
_cell.length_a   1.000
_cell.length_b   1.000
_cell.length_c   1.000
_cell.angle_alpha   90.00
_cell.angle_beta   90.00
_cell.angle_gamma   90.00
#
_symmetry.space_group_name_H-M   'P 1'
#
loop_
_entity.id
_entity.type
_entity.pdbx_description
1 polymer ?
#
loop_
_entity_poly.entity_id
_entity_poly.type
_entity_poly.pdbx_seq_one_letter_code
_entity_poly.pdbx_strand_id
1 'polypeptide(L)'
;MANTFLEKSERAEKAGVSEKILNQYRGEAYFTRACKYAVLVSFFGDVVWLDKNIYIEEAFQKGRTPKKEIIPLIYQDFDKAISMLPVSYTGNSTQRFTKGAALAMKARFALYMGDWELAAESAKACMNLQAYQLHPDFSDLFLMNTKNSIESILVFPRSVQYNILYDATATKNELPR
;
A
#
# COMPACT_ATOMS: atom_id res chain seq x y z
N MET A 1 1.94 -9.34 -10.82
CA MET A 1 2.76 -9.81 -9.67
C MET A 1 1.93 -10.12 -8.43
N ALA A 2 1.09 -9.22 -7.90
CA ALA A 2 0.29 -9.52 -6.69
C ALA A 2 -0.58 -10.78 -6.85
N ASN A 3 -1.37 -10.86 -7.92
CA ASN A 3 -2.22 -12.03 -8.20
C ASN A 3 -1.40 -13.33 -8.32
N THR A 4 -0.26 -13.28 -9.01
CA THR A 4 0.63 -14.44 -9.15
C THR A 4 1.13 -14.94 -7.80
N PHE A 5 1.49 -14.01 -6.90
CA PHE A 5 1.92 -14.38 -5.56
C PHE A 5 0.77 -14.98 -4.76
N LEU A 6 -0.40 -14.34 -4.76
CA LEU A 6 -1.57 -14.82 -4.01
C LEU A 6 -1.96 -16.24 -4.42
N GLU A 7 -2.04 -16.54 -5.72
CA GLU A 7 -2.32 -17.90 -6.22
C GLU A 7 -1.24 -18.91 -5.81
N LYS A 8 0.04 -18.52 -5.93
CA LYS A 8 1.14 -19.46 -5.65
C LYS A 8 1.46 -19.61 -4.16
N SER A 9 0.95 -18.74 -3.30
CA SER A 9 1.21 -18.76 -1.86
C SER A 9 0.73 -20.05 -1.17
N GLU A 10 -0.29 -20.72 -1.72
CA GLU A 10 -0.76 -22.02 -1.23
C GLU A 10 0.29 -23.13 -1.40
N ARG A 11 1.14 -23.04 -2.43
CA ARG A 11 2.24 -24.01 -2.62
C ARG A 11 3.31 -23.88 -1.53
N ALA A 12 3.59 -22.63 -1.11
CA ALA A 12 4.54 -22.37 -0.03
C ALA A 12 3.99 -22.87 1.32
N GLU A 13 2.69 -22.76 1.54
CA GLU A 13 2.01 -23.33 2.71
C GLU A 13 2.14 -24.84 2.76
N LYS A 14 1.86 -25.52 1.64
CA LYS A 14 2.04 -26.98 1.50
C LYS A 14 3.51 -27.43 1.66
N ALA A 15 4.46 -26.54 1.38
CA ALA A 15 5.89 -26.76 1.58
C ALA A 15 6.37 -26.47 3.00
N GLY A 16 5.47 -26.16 3.95
CA GLY A 16 5.78 -25.98 5.37
C GLY A 16 6.26 -24.58 5.77
N VAL A 17 6.09 -23.57 4.90
CA VAL A 17 6.36 -22.19 5.29
C VAL A 17 5.34 -21.76 6.34
N SER A 18 5.79 -21.14 7.45
CA SER A 18 4.91 -20.76 8.53
C SER A 18 3.82 -19.78 8.08
N GLU A 19 2.61 -20.00 8.56
CA GLU A 19 1.45 -19.15 8.25
C GLU A 19 1.70 -17.68 8.58
N LYS A 20 2.39 -17.39 9.67
CA LYS A 20 2.77 -16.02 10.04
C LYS A 20 3.56 -15.31 8.95
N ILE A 21 4.54 -15.99 8.36
CA ILE A 21 5.37 -15.46 7.27
C ILE A 21 4.52 -15.29 6.01
N LEU A 22 3.71 -16.30 5.68
CA LEU A 22 2.84 -16.25 4.51
C LEU A 22 1.82 -15.11 4.60
N ASN A 23 1.22 -14.92 5.78
CA ASN A 23 0.25 -13.85 6.00
C ASN A 23 0.89 -12.47 5.84
N GLN A 24 2.13 -12.26 6.28
CA GLN A 24 2.83 -11.00 6.02
C GLN A 24 2.95 -10.72 4.51
N TYR A 25 3.41 -11.68 3.72
CA TYR A 25 3.56 -11.51 2.28
C TYR A 25 2.22 -11.43 1.54
N ARG A 26 1.21 -12.19 1.97
CA ARG A 26 -0.16 -12.09 1.46
C ARG A 26 -0.74 -10.69 1.72
N GLY A 27 -0.55 -10.18 2.95
CA GLY A 27 -0.94 -8.82 3.31
C GLY A 27 -0.29 -7.75 2.45
N GLU A 28 1.01 -7.88 2.16
CA GLU A 28 1.72 -6.98 1.26
C GLU A 28 1.21 -7.07 -0.19
N ALA A 29 0.85 -8.25 -0.66
CA ALA A 29 0.30 -8.45 -1.99
C ALA A 29 -1.10 -7.82 -2.12
N TYR A 30 -1.98 -8.01 -1.13
CA TYR A 30 -3.29 -7.36 -1.08
C TYR A 30 -3.14 -5.83 -0.98
N PHE A 31 -2.28 -5.33 -0.11
CA PHE A 31 -2.00 -3.90 0.00
C PHE A 31 -1.54 -3.29 -1.32
N THR A 32 -0.59 -3.96 -1.99
CA THR A 32 -0.07 -3.50 -3.29
C THR A 32 -1.16 -3.47 -4.34
N ARG A 33 -2.01 -4.50 -4.41
CA ARG A 33 -3.12 -4.57 -5.37
C ARG A 33 -4.13 -3.47 -5.09
N ALA A 34 -4.55 -3.31 -3.84
CA ALA A 34 -5.46 -2.26 -3.42
C ALA A 34 -4.95 -0.86 -3.80
N CYS A 35 -3.70 -0.54 -3.47
CA CYS A 35 -3.10 0.76 -3.80
C CYS A 35 -3.03 1.01 -5.32
N LYS A 36 -2.68 -0.02 -6.12
CA LYS A 36 -2.62 0.14 -7.59
C LYS A 36 -3.99 0.34 -8.19
N TYR A 37 -4.99 -0.42 -7.77
CA TYR A 37 -6.36 -0.20 -8.22
C TYR A 37 -6.98 1.10 -7.71
N ALA A 38 -6.66 1.53 -6.49
CA ALA A 38 -7.06 2.82 -5.97
C ALA A 38 -6.60 3.97 -6.88
N VAL A 39 -5.33 3.93 -7.32
CA VAL A 39 -4.79 4.89 -8.28
C VAL A 39 -5.50 4.79 -9.62
N LEU A 40 -5.62 3.60 -10.19
CA LEU A 40 -6.27 3.38 -11.48
C LEU A 40 -7.70 3.90 -11.51
N VAL A 41 -8.50 3.56 -10.50
CA VAL A 41 -9.91 3.98 -10.39
C VAL A 41 -10.02 5.49 -10.16
N SER A 42 -9.10 6.09 -9.42
CA SER A 42 -9.10 7.54 -9.18
C SER A 42 -8.84 8.35 -10.44
N PHE A 43 -7.94 7.87 -11.32
CA PHE A 43 -7.58 8.60 -12.55
C PHE A 43 -8.42 8.21 -13.77
N PHE A 44 -8.82 6.94 -13.88
CA PHE A 44 -9.41 6.40 -15.11
C PHE A 44 -10.88 5.96 -14.95
N GLY A 45 -11.43 5.99 -13.73
CA GLY A 45 -12.80 5.55 -13.48
C GLY A 45 -12.95 4.03 -13.65
N ASP A 46 -13.75 3.61 -14.63
CA ASP A 46 -13.98 2.20 -14.93
C ASP A 46 -12.71 1.56 -15.51
N VAL A 47 -12.24 0.49 -14.91
CA VAL A 47 -11.04 -0.24 -15.34
C VAL A 47 -11.28 -1.74 -15.31
N VAL A 48 -10.43 -2.52 -15.97
CA VAL A 48 -10.51 -3.98 -15.92
C VAL A 48 -10.09 -4.47 -14.54
N TRP A 49 -10.98 -5.12 -13.80
CA TRP A 49 -10.66 -5.76 -12.52
C TRP A 49 -10.13 -7.17 -12.74
N LEU A 50 -8.94 -7.45 -12.20
CA LEU A 50 -8.29 -8.76 -12.24
C LEU A 50 -7.89 -9.17 -10.82
N ASP A 51 -8.59 -10.14 -10.27
CA ASP A 51 -8.34 -10.74 -8.95
C ASP A 51 -7.43 -11.97 -8.99
N LYS A 52 -7.22 -12.52 -10.19
CA LYS A 52 -6.38 -13.68 -10.48
C LYS A 52 -5.51 -13.44 -11.72
N ASN A 53 -4.56 -14.34 -11.98
CA ASN A 53 -3.87 -14.37 -13.26
C ASN A 53 -4.82 -14.84 -14.37
N ILE A 54 -4.71 -14.23 -15.52
CA ILE A 54 -5.46 -14.61 -16.72
C ILE A 54 -4.50 -14.79 -17.89
N TYR A 55 -4.87 -15.63 -18.85
CA TYR A 55 -4.15 -15.76 -20.11
C TYR A 55 -4.44 -14.58 -21.03
N ILE A 56 -3.56 -14.38 -22.01
CA ILE A 56 -3.66 -13.25 -22.95
C ILE A 56 -4.98 -13.27 -23.70
N GLU A 57 -5.43 -14.44 -24.12
CA GLU A 57 -6.69 -14.64 -24.83
C GLU A 57 -7.90 -14.23 -23.97
N GLU A 58 -7.88 -14.59 -22.68
CA GLU A 58 -8.91 -14.18 -21.72
C GLU A 58 -8.88 -12.67 -21.47
N ALA A 59 -7.67 -12.07 -21.45
CA ALA A 59 -7.53 -10.65 -21.22
C ALA A 59 -8.21 -9.80 -22.30
N PHE A 60 -8.17 -10.22 -23.56
CA PHE A 60 -8.84 -9.53 -24.67
C PHE A 60 -10.37 -9.60 -24.61
N GLN A 61 -10.93 -10.55 -23.85
CA GLN A 61 -12.37 -10.68 -23.64
C GLN A 61 -12.89 -9.90 -22.44
N LYS A 62 -11.99 -9.36 -21.60
CA LYS A 62 -12.37 -8.62 -20.40
C LYS A 62 -12.76 -7.19 -20.73
N GLY A 63 -14.01 -6.85 -20.43
CA GLY A 63 -14.47 -5.46 -20.43
C GLY A 63 -14.03 -4.69 -19.18
N ARG A 64 -14.26 -3.38 -19.18
CA ARG A 64 -14.09 -2.55 -18.00
C ARG A 64 -15.17 -2.88 -16.97
N THR A 65 -14.76 -2.99 -15.72
CA THR A 65 -15.67 -3.12 -14.59
C THR A 65 -16.04 -1.71 -14.10
N PRO A 66 -17.32 -1.44 -13.85
CA PRO A 66 -17.75 -0.14 -13.34
C PRO A 66 -17.04 0.25 -12.05
N LYS A 67 -16.61 1.51 -11.94
CA LYS A 67 -15.94 2.07 -10.76
C LYS A 67 -16.68 1.72 -9.46
N LYS A 68 -18.01 1.86 -9.44
CA LYS A 68 -18.85 1.56 -8.28
C LYS A 68 -18.76 0.11 -7.79
N GLU A 69 -18.43 -0.81 -8.68
CA GLU A 69 -18.25 -2.23 -8.35
C GLU A 69 -16.83 -2.55 -7.89
N ILE A 70 -15.84 -1.80 -8.39
CA ILE A 70 -14.43 -1.98 -8.02
C ILE A 70 -14.11 -1.41 -6.63
N ILE A 71 -14.71 -0.27 -6.25
CA ILE A 71 -14.43 0.40 -4.98
C ILE A 71 -14.58 -0.56 -3.78
N PRO A 72 -15.68 -1.32 -3.63
CA PRO A 72 -15.82 -2.29 -2.54
C PRO A 72 -14.74 -3.39 -2.56
N LEU A 73 -14.30 -3.82 -3.75
CA LEU A 73 -13.26 -4.84 -3.89
C LEU A 73 -11.89 -4.31 -3.44
N ILE A 74 -11.60 -3.03 -3.70
CA ILE A 74 -10.40 -2.36 -3.20
C ILE A 74 -10.44 -2.28 -1.67
N TYR A 75 -11.58 -1.93 -1.07
CA TYR A 75 -11.72 -1.91 0.39
C TYR A 75 -11.52 -3.30 1.00
N GLN A 76 -12.07 -4.35 0.38
CA GLN A 76 -11.83 -5.73 0.83
C GLN A 76 -10.35 -6.11 0.79
N ASP A 77 -9.61 -5.69 -0.23
CA ASP A 77 -8.17 -5.94 -0.31
C ASP A 77 -7.40 -5.18 0.78
N PHE A 78 -7.78 -3.92 1.08
CA PHE A 78 -7.23 -3.20 2.23
C PHE A 78 -7.54 -3.92 3.54
N ASP A 79 -8.77 -4.43 3.73
CA ASP A 79 -9.17 -5.13 4.95
C ASP A 79 -8.39 -6.43 5.15
N LYS A 80 -8.17 -7.20 4.07
CA LYS A 80 -7.28 -8.37 4.09
C LYS A 80 -5.85 -7.98 4.48
N ALA A 81 -5.33 -6.90 3.90
CA ALA A 81 -4.01 -6.39 4.25
C ALA A 81 -3.93 -5.98 5.73
N ILE A 82 -4.92 -5.24 6.24
CA ILE A 82 -5.01 -4.79 7.62
C ILE A 82 -5.05 -5.98 8.60
N SER A 83 -5.74 -7.07 8.25
CA SER A 83 -5.83 -8.26 9.08
C SER A 83 -4.51 -9.06 9.15
N MET A 84 -3.71 -9.03 8.08
CA MET A 84 -2.51 -9.86 7.91
C MET A 84 -1.20 -9.13 8.25
N LEU A 85 -1.16 -7.80 8.07
CA LEU A 85 0.06 -7.03 8.28
C LEU A 85 0.29 -6.73 9.77
N PRO A 86 1.55 -6.78 10.23
CA PRO A 86 1.91 -6.39 11.58
C PRO A 86 1.84 -4.86 11.77
N VAL A 87 1.74 -4.42 13.02
CA VAL A 87 1.80 -3.00 13.36
C VAL A 87 3.20 -2.43 13.11
N SER A 88 4.23 -3.21 13.41
CA SER A 88 5.63 -2.83 13.22
C SER A 88 6.49 -4.04 12.86
N TYR A 89 7.65 -3.79 12.30
CA TYR A 89 8.69 -4.78 12.04
C TYR A 89 9.91 -4.50 12.91
N THR A 90 10.66 -5.55 13.24
CA THR A 90 11.91 -5.46 13.98
C THR A 90 13.12 -5.60 13.06
N GLY A 91 14.28 -5.07 13.50
CA GLY A 91 15.54 -5.18 12.76
C GLY A 91 15.53 -4.37 11.45
N ASN A 92 16.13 -4.94 10.41
CA ASN A 92 16.31 -4.27 9.11
C ASN A 92 15.03 -4.24 8.24
N SER A 93 13.89 -4.70 8.76
CA SER A 93 12.63 -4.82 8.02
C SER A 93 11.68 -3.64 8.23
N THR A 94 12.16 -2.52 8.79
CA THR A 94 11.34 -1.36 9.17
C THR A 94 10.69 -0.61 8.01
N GLN A 95 11.10 -0.90 6.78
CA GLN A 95 10.60 -0.23 5.56
C GLN A 95 9.55 -1.05 4.79
N ARG A 96 9.01 -2.11 5.41
CA ARG A 96 7.95 -2.93 4.83
C ARG A 96 6.57 -2.34 5.11
N PHE A 97 5.57 -2.82 4.39
CA PHE A 97 4.19 -2.37 4.60
C PHE A 97 3.66 -2.83 5.97
N THR A 98 3.09 -1.90 6.71
CA THR A 98 2.52 -2.12 8.05
C THR A 98 1.00 -2.05 8.03
N LYS A 99 0.38 -2.53 9.11
CA LYS A 99 -1.06 -2.34 9.35
C LYS A 99 -1.45 -0.85 9.28
N GLY A 100 -0.64 0.03 9.85
CA GLY A 100 -0.86 1.48 9.81
C GLY A 100 -0.81 2.05 8.40
N ALA A 101 0.13 1.57 7.56
CA ALA A 101 0.17 1.96 6.16
C ALA A 101 -1.11 1.56 5.40
N ALA A 102 -1.64 0.35 5.67
CA ALA A 102 -2.87 -0.11 5.04
C ALA A 102 -4.10 0.70 5.49
N LEU A 103 -4.20 1.02 6.79
CA LEU A 103 -5.26 1.87 7.33
C LEU A 103 -5.21 3.29 6.78
N ALA A 104 -4.03 3.91 6.74
CA ALA A 104 -3.85 5.26 6.22
C ALA A 104 -4.18 5.36 4.72
N MET A 105 -3.77 4.36 3.93
CA MET A 105 -4.08 4.32 2.49
C MET A 105 -5.56 4.04 2.24
N LYS A 106 -6.21 3.18 3.04
CA LYS A 106 -7.66 2.97 2.99
C LYS A 106 -8.41 4.26 3.30
N ALA A 107 -8.03 4.97 4.38
CA ALA A 107 -8.61 6.25 4.74
C ALA A 107 -8.49 7.28 3.61
N ARG A 108 -7.30 7.41 3.02
CA ARG A 108 -7.06 8.32 1.90
C ARG A 108 -7.91 7.97 0.68
N PHE A 109 -7.99 6.70 0.32
CA PHE A 109 -8.80 6.28 -0.82
C PHE A 109 -10.29 6.50 -0.58
N ALA A 110 -10.80 6.15 0.60
CA ALA A 110 -12.18 6.41 0.99
C ALA A 110 -12.52 7.91 0.92
N LEU A 111 -11.60 8.77 1.40
CA LEU A 111 -11.74 10.22 1.29
C LEU A 111 -11.92 10.67 -0.17
N TYR A 112 -11.11 10.16 -1.09
CA TYR A 112 -11.20 10.50 -2.52
C TYR A 112 -12.45 9.94 -3.21
N MET A 113 -13.04 8.88 -2.67
CA MET A 113 -14.28 8.28 -3.19
C MET A 113 -15.53 8.94 -2.59
N GLY A 114 -15.41 9.81 -1.58
CA GLY A 114 -16.52 10.45 -0.89
C GLY A 114 -17.12 9.62 0.25
N ASP A 115 -16.48 8.52 0.62
CA ASP A 115 -16.89 7.62 1.71
C ASP A 115 -16.36 8.16 3.05
N TRP A 116 -16.91 9.32 3.48
CA TRP A 116 -16.40 10.10 4.61
C TRP A 116 -16.38 9.34 5.93
N GLU A 117 -17.40 8.53 6.19
CA GLU A 117 -17.51 7.72 7.40
C GLU A 117 -16.40 6.68 7.44
N LEU A 118 -16.22 5.91 6.36
CA LEU A 118 -15.16 4.92 6.24
C LEU A 118 -13.76 5.54 6.31
N ALA A 119 -13.59 6.74 5.74
CA ALA A 119 -12.35 7.49 5.84
C ALA A 119 -12.01 7.84 7.28
N ALA A 120 -12.99 8.38 8.01
CA ALA A 120 -12.84 8.74 9.43
C ALA A 120 -12.57 7.53 10.32
N GLU A 121 -13.31 6.43 10.13
CA GLU A 121 -13.11 5.17 10.86
C GLU A 121 -11.70 4.60 10.64
N SER A 122 -11.26 4.55 9.37
CA SER A 122 -9.94 4.03 9.03
C SER A 122 -8.81 4.90 9.58
N ALA A 123 -8.95 6.22 9.54
CA ALA A 123 -8.00 7.15 10.14
C ALA A 123 -7.94 6.98 11.67
N LYS A 124 -9.11 6.89 12.34
CA LYS A 124 -9.19 6.65 13.78
C LYS A 124 -8.57 5.32 14.16
N ALA A 125 -8.81 4.26 13.38
CA ALA A 125 -8.19 2.97 13.60
C ALA A 125 -6.65 3.03 13.49
N CYS A 126 -6.11 3.82 12.54
CA CYS A 126 -4.68 4.07 12.43
C CYS A 126 -4.11 4.79 13.66
N MET A 127 -4.80 5.83 14.14
CA MET A 127 -4.41 6.55 15.37
C MET A 127 -4.43 5.64 16.60
N ASN A 128 -5.42 4.76 16.71
CA ASN A 128 -5.56 3.82 17.82
C ASN A 128 -4.45 2.75 17.88
N LEU A 129 -3.64 2.59 16.83
CA LEU A 129 -2.46 1.74 16.88
C LEU A 129 -1.37 2.29 17.82
N GLN A 130 -1.41 3.58 18.13
CA GLN A 130 -0.42 4.29 18.96
C GLN A 130 1.05 4.07 18.49
N ALA A 131 1.22 3.76 17.22
CA ALA A 131 2.51 3.52 16.60
C ALA A 131 3.13 4.77 15.99
N TYR A 132 2.35 5.84 15.85
CA TYR A 132 2.73 7.08 15.20
C TYR A 132 2.40 8.27 16.10
N GLN A 133 3.22 9.33 16.00
CA GLN A 133 3.02 10.58 16.74
C GLN A 133 3.41 11.73 15.85
N LEU A 134 2.76 12.88 16.01
CA LEU A 134 3.17 14.09 15.33
C LEU A 134 4.57 14.49 15.74
N HIS A 135 5.39 14.95 14.79
CA HIS A 135 6.70 15.49 15.08
C HIS A 135 6.54 16.80 15.86
N PRO A 136 7.35 17.02 16.92
CA PRO A 136 7.23 18.22 17.76
C PRO A 136 7.39 19.53 17.00
N ASP A 137 8.27 19.57 16.01
CA ASP A 137 8.51 20.73 15.17
C ASP A 137 8.25 20.40 13.70
N PHE A 138 7.33 21.11 13.09
CA PHE A 138 6.96 20.92 11.69
C PHE A 138 8.10 21.24 10.72
N SER A 139 8.91 22.27 11.04
CA SER A 139 10.05 22.66 10.19
C SER A 139 11.13 21.59 10.14
N ASP A 140 11.37 20.93 11.27
CA ASP A 140 12.38 19.89 11.39
C ASP A 140 11.97 18.60 10.65
N LEU A 141 10.68 18.38 10.42
CA LEU A 141 10.19 17.20 9.73
C LEU A 141 10.80 17.00 8.33
N PHE A 142 11.22 18.08 7.69
CA PHE A 142 11.80 18.07 6.35
C PHE A 142 13.32 18.05 6.31
N LEU A 143 13.98 17.99 7.45
CA LEU A 143 15.44 17.94 7.53
C LEU A 143 15.97 16.50 7.36
N MET A 144 17.23 16.39 6.94
CA MET A 144 17.87 15.09 6.72
C MET A 144 18.08 14.30 8.02
N ASN A 145 18.28 14.98 9.15
CA ASN A 145 18.49 14.37 10.47
C ASN A 145 17.19 13.80 11.08
N THR A 146 16.01 14.24 10.62
CA THR A 146 14.71 13.75 11.05
C THR A 146 14.10 12.71 10.09
N LYS A 147 14.92 12.24 9.17
CA LYS A 147 14.57 11.14 8.27
C LYS A 147 14.03 9.94 9.05
N ASN A 148 12.87 9.42 8.64
CA ASN A 148 12.13 8.35 9.32
C ASN A 148 11.57 8.79 10.70
N SER A 149 11.13 10.04 10.81
CA SER A 149 10.36 10.52 11.96
C SER A 149 9.23 9.55 12.33
N ILE A 150 8.92 9.47 13.61
CA ILE A 150 7.79 8.67 14.14
C ILE A 150 6.43 9.07 13.54
N GLU A 151 6.33 10.25 12.94
CA GLU A 151 5.15 10.69 12.18
C GLU A 151 5.00 9.95 10.85
N SER A 152 6.09 9.43 10.29
CA SER A 152 6.11 8.81 8.97
C SER A 152 5.49 7.41 9.00
N ILE A 153 4.29 7.26 8.43
CA ILE A 153 3.55 5.99 8.40
C ILE A 153 4.11 5.03 7.35
N LEU A 154 4.44 5.55 6.17
CA LEU A 154 4.99 4.78 5.06
C LEU A 154 6.03 5.61 4.32
N VAL A 155 7.25 5.11 4.30
CA VAL A 155 8.37 5.76 3.63
C VAL A 155 8.94 4.84 2.55
N PHE A 156 9.10 5.36 1.35
CA PHE A 156 9.90 4.73 0.31
C PHE A 156 11.27 5.40 0.30
N PRO A 157 12.28 4.79 0.96
CA PRO A 157 13.58 5.40 1.06
C PRO A 157 14.21 5.52 -0.33
N ARG A 158 14.76 6.68 -0.60
CA ARG A 158 15.53 6.94 -1.81
C ARG A 158 16.98 7.15 -1.43
N SER A 159 17.91 6.57 -2.15
CA SER A 159 19.33 6.71 -1.92
C SER A 159 20.08 6.85 -3.24
N VAL A 160 20.89 7.88 -3.34
CA VAL A 160 21.80 8.10 -4.48
C VAL A 160 22.79 6.96 -4.59
N GLN A 161 23.30 6.50 -3.44
CA GLN A 161 24.33 5.46 -3.36
C GLN A 161 23.89 4.12 -3.96
N TYR A 162 22.59 3.79 -3.86
CA TYR A 162 22.04 2.53 -4.35
C TYR A 162 21.26 2.69 -5.68
N ASN A 163 21.38 3.86 -6.32
CA ASN A 163 20.65 4.16 -7.56
C ASN A 163 19.14 3.88 -7.46
N ILE A 164 18.59 3.91 -6.25
CA ILE A 164 17.16 3.76 -5.97
C ILE A 164 16.51 5.12 -6.25
N LEU A 165 16.21 5.24 -7.43
CA LEU A 165 15.46 6.15 -8.25
C LEU A 165 14.87 7.39 -7.61
N TYR A 166 15.51 8.40 -7.97
CA TYR A 166 14.91 9.63 -8.44
C TYR A 166 14.01 9.35 -9.66
N ASP A 167 12.88 9.98 -9.71
CA ASP A 167 12.36 10.40 -10.99
C ASP A 167 13.40 11.41 -11.54
N ALA A 168 14.26 10.93 -12.42
CA ALA A 168 15.42 11.69 -12.90
C ALA A 168 15.02 12.95 -13.68
N THR A 169 13.76 13.12 -13.98
CA THR A 169 13.22 14.30 -14.66
C THR A 169 12.84 15.43 -13.73
N ALA A 170 12.36 15.14 -12.52
CA ALA A 170 11.91 16.18 -11.59
C ALA A 170 13.05 16.82 -10.78
N THR A 171 14.11 16.06 -10.43
CA THR A 171 15.10 16.51 -9.47
C THR A 171 16.37 17.14 -10.05
N LYS A 172 16.66 16.97 -11.33
CA LYS A 172 17.83 17.61 -11.95
C LYS A 172 17.73 19.13 -12.03
N ASN A 173 16.52 19.66 -12.00
CA ASN A 173 16.25 21.09 -12.17
C ASN A 173 15.92 21.83 -10.88
N GLU A 174 15.76 21.13 -9.75
CA GLU A 174 15.27 21.71 -8.49
C GLU A 174 16.29 21.70 -7.35
N LEU A 175 17.47 21.13 -7.54
CA LEU A 175 18.56 21.29 -6.57
C LEU A 175 19.26 22.63 -6.81
N PRO A 176 19.24 23.57 -5.85
CA PRO A 176 20.07 24.76 -5.93
C PRO A 176 21.53 24.32 -5.99
N ARG A 177 22.27 24.89 -6.92
CA ARG A 177 23.72 24.75 -7.05
C ARG A 177 24.44 25.41 -5.88
#